data_9df295a3a8cbb9c7d8c11e13010f90c9
#
_entry.id   9df295a3a8cbb9c7d8c11e13010f90c9
#
_cell.length_a   1.000
_cell.length_b   1.000
_cell.length_c   1.000
_cell.angle_alpha   90.00
_cell.angle_beta   90.00
_cell.angle_gamma   90.00
#
_symmetry.space_group_name_H-M   'P 1'
#
loop_
_entity.id
_entity.type
_entity.pdbx_description
1 polymer ?
#
loop_
_entity_poly.entity_id
_entity_poly.type
_entity_poly.pdbx_seq_one_letter_code
_entity_poly.pdbx_strand_id
1 'polypeptide(L)'
;MRIYIPDMELVGALKFAHDIYEKIPDDEVVFDFSKMSNFDPLSMLIMGATMRNYRMQYPEIPFKIGGHEGKSYAGTMGFFKYVSESIEIGKKPGEAKGSGNYIPITPINVDELREAEISQGNYMDVGDLIEKEAGRLARIVDRGNEELHKLLTYLIREILRNTPEHAGTDTMWVCGQYWPSYELAEIAIVDEGIGIYNSITRNHAHKEYIANDEEALKWALKAGISEAFKPSMKPKSRNVWANSGYGLYMVSEICKHLNGSFCIVSYKNYMLIDNKGIKYGETHFKGTAIRMRIPSKEISKAQTIIDNIAGQGEKEARKIKNAFKKASMPSKGLMSELNIE
;
A
#
# COMPACT_ATOMS: atom_id res chain seq x y z
N MET A 1 -29.39 13.31 -3.81
CA MET A 1 -28.18 13.78 -4.55
C MET A 1 -27.60 12.66 -5.41
N ARG A 2 -27.12 12.95 -6.65
CA ARG A 2 -26.45 11.97 -7.52
C ARG A 2 -24.98 12.35 -7.71
N ILE A 3 -24.06 11.43 -7.40
CA ILE A 3 -22.61 11.61 -7.52
C ILE A 3 -22.12 10.67 -8.63
N TYR A 4 -21.75 11.24 -9.77
CA TYR A 4 -21.16 10.48 -10.87
C TYR A 4 -19.73 10.10 -10.51
N ILE A 5 -19.45 8.80 -10.59
CA ILE A 5 -18.12 8.25 -10.30
C ILE A 5 -17.24 8.44 -11.56
N PRO A 6 -16.09 9.11 -11.44
CA PRO A 6 -15.14 9.24 -12.55
C PRO A 6 -14.47 7.91 -12.86
N ASP A 7 -13.72 7.85 -13.96
CA ASP A 7 -12.82 6.73 -14.22
C ASP A 7 -11.88 6.51 -13.02
N MET A 8 -11.72 5.25 -12.65
CA MET A 8 -10.83 4.86 -11.55
C MET A 8 -9.37 4.81 -12.02
N GLU A 9 -8.88 5.93 -12.51
CA GLU A 9 -7.48 6.24 -12.72
C GLU A 9 -6.95 7.08 -11.56
N LEU A 10 -5.65 7.05 -11.31
CA LEU A 10 -5.04 7.69 -10.14
C LEU A 10 -5.49 9.13 -9.91
N VAL A 11 -5.41 9.97 -10.95
CA VAL A 11 -5.75 11.40 -10.83
C VAL A 11 -7.23 11.60 -10.54
N GLY A 12 -8.10 10.83 -11.22
CA GLY A 12 -9.54 10.84 -10.99
C GLY A 12 -9.91 10.42 -9.57
N ALA A 13 -9.28 9.36 -9.07
CA ALA A 13 -9.52 8.85 -7.71
C ALA A 13 -9.06 9.83 -6.63
N LEU A 14 -7.87 10.43 -6.79
CA LEU A 14 -7.35 11.41 -5.83
C LEU A 14 -8.20 12.69 -5.79
N LYS A 15 -8.64 13.16 -6.95
CA LYS A 15 -9.56 14.30 -7.04
C LYS A 15 -10.93 13.96 -6.44
N PHE A 16 -11.48 12.81 -6.75
CA PHE A 16 -12.74 12.35 -6.16
C PHE A 16 -12.66 12.30 -4.63
N ALA A 17 -11.56 11.76 -4.09
CA ALA A 17 -11.33 11.69 -2.65
C ALA A 17 -11.23 13.09 -2.00
N HIS A 18 -10.72 14.09 -2.74
CA HIS A 18 -10.69 15.48 -2.29
C HIS A 18 -12.09 16.11 -2.32
N ASP A 19 -12.78 16.01 -3.45
CA ASP A 19 -13.98 16.80 -3.74
C ASP A 19 -15.26 16.26 -3.08
N ILE A 20 -15.30 14.98 -2.70
CA ILE A 20 -16.53 14.35 -2.20
C ILE A 20 -16.99 14.96 -0.87
N TYR A 21 -16.07 15.33 -0.01
CA TYR A 21 -16.39 15.86 1.32
C TYR A 21 -16.93 17.31 1.30
N GLU A 22 -16.85 17.98 0.15
CA GLU A 22 -17.52 19.27 -0.05
C GLU A 22 -19.03 19.11 -0.32
N LYS A 23 -19.49 17.87 -0.59
CA LYS A 23 -20.87 17.57 -0.92
C LYS A 23 -21.64 17.17 0.33
N ILE A 24 -22.59 17.97 0.72
CA ILE A 24 -23.48 17.67 1.86
C ILE A 24 -24.78 17.06 1.32
N PRO A 25 -25.11 15.81 1.69
CA PRO A 25 -26.32 15.16 1.19
C PRO A 25 -27.56 15.63 1.98
N ASP A 26 -28.68 15.79 1.25
CA ASP A 26 -29.97 16.17 1.85
C ASP A 26 -30.81 14.94 2.25
N ASP A 27 -31.21 14.11 1.24
CA ASP A 27 -32.12 12.99 1.46
C ASP A 27 -31.50 11.63 1.14
N GLU A 28 -31.10 11.42 -0.11
CA GLU A 28 -30.55 10.17 -0.64
C GLU A 28 -29.30 10.47 -1.48
N VAL A 29 -28.31 9.58 -1.41
CA VAL A 29 -27.12 9.62 -2.28
C VAL A 29 -27.12 8.43 -3.22
N VAL A 30 -26.98 8.69 -4.52
CA VAL A 30 -26.74 7.66 -5.54
C VAL A 30 -25.33 7.82 -6.06
N PHE A 31 -24.48 6.82 -5.80
CA PHE A 31 -23.18 6.69 -6.49
C PHE A 31 -23.42 6.08 -7.87
N ASP A 32 -23.23 6.88 -8.90
CA ASP A 32 -23.55 6.50 -10.28
C ASP A 32 -22.29 6.16 -11.09
N PHE A 33 -22.16 4.89 -11.44
CA PHE A 33 -21.03 4.30 -12.16
C PHE A 33 -21.22 4.29 -13.68
N SER A 34 -22.28 4.87 -14.22
CA SER A 34 -22.61 4.79 -15.65
C SER A 34 -21.51 5.34 -16.56
N LYS A 35 -20.78 6.36 -16.12
CA LYS A 35 -19.71 7.02 -16.89
C LYS A 35 -18.33 6.40 -16.73
N MET A 36 -18.16 5.43 -15.85
CA MET A 36 -16.87 4.85 -15.51
C MET A 36 -16.54 3.70 -16.47
N SER A 37 -15.30 3.67 -16.97
CA SER A 37 -14.77 2.64 -17.87
C SER A 37 -13.53 1.93 -17.32
N ASN A 38 -12.67 2.61 -16.58
CA ASN A 38 -11.39 2.09 -16.10
C ASN A 38 -11.38 1.79 -14.61
N PHE A 39 -10.57 0.81 -14.20
CA PHE A 39 -10.49 0.31 -12.83
C PHE A 39 -9.06 -0.04 -12.45
N ASP A 40 -8.25 0.95 -12.09
CA ASP A 40 -6.90 0.72 -11.55
C ASP A 40 -6.95 0.24 -10.10
N PRO A 41 -6.07 -0.67 -9.67
CA PRO A 41 -6.07 -1.22 -8.31
C PRO A 41 -6.06 -0.18 -7.19
N LEU A 42 -5.12 0.78 -7.22
CA LEU A 42 -5.07 1.83 -6.18
C LEU A 42 -6.32 2.68 -6.20
N SER A 43 -6.82 3.03 -7.38
CA SER A 43 -8.01 3.86 -7.54
C SER A 43 -9.26 3.20 -6.97
N MET A 44 -9.42 1.88 -7.17
CA MET A 44 -10.50 1.11 -6.53
C MET A 44 -10.40 1.17 -5.00
N LEU A 45 -9.21 0.98 -4.44
CA LEU A 45 -9.03 1.01 -2.99
C LEU A 45 -9.31 2.41 -2.41
N ILE A 46 -8.75 3.46 -2.99
CA ILE A 46 -8.96 4.84 -2.52
C ILE A 46 -10.43 5.22 -2.62
N MET A 47 -11.05 5.03 -3.79
CA MET A 47 -12.43 5.45 -4.00
C MET A 47 -13.42 4.63 -3.15
N GLY A 48 -13.20 3.32 -3.02
CA GLY A 48 -14.03 2.47 -2.18
C GLY A 48 -13.96 2.85 -0.70
N ALA A 49 -12.75 3.06 -0.16
CA ALA A 49 -12.56 3.54 1.21
C ALA A 49 -13.17 4.94 1.41
N THR A 50 -12.96 5.85 0.46
CA THR A 50 -13.54 7.20 0.50
C THR A 50 -15.07 7.16 0.52
N MET A 51 -15.69 6.37 -0.36
CA MET A 51 -17.17 6.21 -0.40
C MET A 51 -17.69 5.59 0.90
N ARG A 52 -16.99 4.59 1.46
CA ARG A 52 -17.33 4.00 2.76
C ARG A 52 -17.25 5.03 3.87
N ASN A 53 -16.15 5.78 3.96
CA ASN A 53 -15.97 6.82 4.98
C ASN A 53 -17.00 7.95 4.83
N TYR A 54 -17.31 8.37 3.61
CA TYR A 54 -18.36 9.36 3.35
C TYR A 54 -19.74 8.88 3.83
N ARG A 55 -20.10 7.61 3.57
CA ARG A 55 -21.33 7.02 4.10
C ARG A 55 -21.38 7.01 5.64
N MET A 56 -20.25 6.71 6.28
CA MET A 56 -20.16 6.68 7.75
C MET A 56 -20.34 8.05 8.40
N GLN A 57 -20.05 9.14 7.68
CA GLN A 57 -20.33 10.52 8.15
C GLN A 57 -21.82 10.87 8.14
N TYR A 58 -22.62 10.17 7.32
CA TYR A 58 -24.05 10.42 7.15
C TYR A 58 -24.84 9.13 7.34
N PRO A 59 -24.84 8.53 8.54
CA PRO A 59 -25.41 7.20 8.77
C PRO A 59 -26.93 7.14 8.53
N GLU A 60 -27.64 8.26 8.67
CA GLU A 60 -29.09 8.35 8.48
C GLU A 60 -29.49 8.54 7.00
N ILE A 61 -28.52 8.82 6.13
CA ILE A 61 -28.78 9.05 4.70
C ILE A 61 -28.74 7.73 3.93
N PRO A 62 -29.80 7.36 3.18
CA PRO A 62 -29.76 6.19 2.31
C PRO A 62 -28.75 6.33 1.17
N PHE A 63 -27.95 5.28 0.95
CA PHE A 63 -26.99 5.22 -0.14
C PHE A 63 -27.35 4.10 -1.12
N LYS A 64 -27.32 4.42 -2.41
CA LYS A 64 -27.60 3.49 -3.51
C LYS A 64 -26.47 3.47 -4.52
N ILE A 65 -26.33 2.35 -5.22
CA ILE A 65 -25.44 2.19 -6.38
C ILE A 65 -26.30 2.24 -7.64
N GLY A 66 -25.93 3.09 -8.60
CA GLY A 66 -26.54 3.17 -9.92
C GLY A 66 -25.52 3.00 -11.02
N GLY A 67 -25.97 2.62 -12.23
CA GLY A 67 -25.13 2.52 -13.42
C GLY A 67 -24.01 1.47 -13.32
N HIS A 68 -24.20 0.43 -12.52
CA HIS A 68 -23.23 -0.65 -12.30
C HIS A 68 -23.35 -1.79 -13.33
N GLU A 69 -24.38 -1.78 -14.14
CA GLU A 69 -24.60 -2.74 -15.21
C GLU A 69 -23.43 -2.72 -16.18
N GLY A 70 -22.89 -3.91 -16.50
CA GLY A 70 -21.68 -4.02 -17.31
C GLY A 70 -20.37 -3.81 -16.59
N LYS A 71 -20.37 -3.49 -15.27
CA LYS A 71 -19.15 -3.35 -14.44
C LYS A 71 -18.78 -4.66 -13.74
N SER A 72 -18.88 -5.78 -14.46
CA SER A 72 -18.64 -7.14 -13.92
C SER A 72 -17.23 -7.31 -13.35
N TYR A 73 -16.22 -6.64 -13.92
CA TYR A 73 -14.86 -6.67 -13.41
C TYR A 73 -14.78 -6.09 -12.00
N ALA A 74 -15.34 -4.90 -11.75
CA ALA A 74 -15.39 -4.31 -10.40
C ALA A 74 -16.14 -5.21 -9.40
N GLY A 75 -17.23 -5.85 -9.85
CA GLY A 75 -17.94 -6.83 -9.05
C GLY A 75 -17.10 -8.05 -8.71
N THR A 76 -16.32 -8.58 -9.67
CA THR A 76 -15.41 -9.72 -9.46
C THR A 76 -14.26 -9.35 -8.53
N MET A 77 -13.74 -8.12 -8.64
CA MET A 77 -12.70 -7.60 -7.76
C MET A 77 -13.17 -7.38 -6.30
N GLY A 78 -14.48 -7.46 -6.04
CA GLY A 78 -15.06 -7.25 -4.71
C GLY A 78 -15.36 -5.79 -4.38
N PHE A 79 -15.27 -4.89 -5.37
CA PHE A 79 -15.31 -3.44 -5.15
C PHE A 79 -16.61 -2.97 -4.50
N PHE A 80 -17.78 -3.38 -4.99
CA PHE A 80 -19.04 -2.88 -4.46
C PHE A 80 -19.28 -3.29 -3.00
N LYS A 81 -18.93 -4.52 -2.64
CA LYS A 81 -19.01 -5.00 -1.24
C LYS A 81 -17.87 -4.45 -0.37
N TYR A 82 -16.76 -4.00 -0.96
CA TYR A 82 -15.73 -3.23 -0.26
C TYR A 82 -16.25 -1.84 0.15
N VAL A 83 -17.09 -1.21 -0.67
CA VAL A 83 -17.79 0.05 -0.31
C VAL A 83 -18.78 -0.19 0.82
N SER A 84 -19.55 -1.27 0.77
CA SER A 84 -20.46 -1.70 1.84
C SER A 84 -20.87 -3.15 1.66
N GLU A 85 -20.85 -3.91 2.73
CA GLU A 85 -21.33 -5.30 2.75
C GLU A 85 -22.81 -5.44 2.41
N SER A 86 -23.62 -4.39 2.68
CA SER A 86 -25.04 -4.36 2.34
C SER A 86 -25.32 -4.25 0.83
N ILE A 87 -24.31 -3.97 0.01
CA ILE A 87 -24.46 -3.91 -1.45
C ILE A 87 -24.37 -5.33 -2.01
N GLU A 88 -25.47 -5.84 -2.56
CA GLU A 88 -25.53 -7.20 -3.11
C GLU A 88 -25.09 -7.27 -4.59
N ILE A 89 -23.97 -6.62 -4.93
CA ILE A 89 -23.39 -6.62 -6.27
C ILE A 89 -22.00 -7.20 -6.22
N GLY A 90 -21.76 -8.26 -6.98
CA GLY A 90 -20.45 -8.91 -7.11
C GLY A 90 -20.06 -9.73 -5.89
N LYS A 91 -18.76 -10.06 -5.81
CA LYS A 91 -18.13 -10.87 -4.76
C LYS A 91 -17.78 -10.03 -3.53
N LYS A 92 -17.61 -10.72 -2.40
CA LYS A 92 -16.99 -10.09 -1.22
C LYS A 92 -15.47 -9.92 -1.42
N PRO A 93 -14.84 -8.91 -0.80
CA PRO A 93 -13.40 -8.87 -0.68
C PRO A 93 -12.82 -10.19 -0.15
N GLY A 94 -11.75 -10.68 -0.76
CA GLY A 94 -11.13 -11.97 -0.41
C GLY A 94 -11.83 -13.22 -0.96
N GLU A 95 -13.07 -13.13 -1.49
CA GLU A 95 -13.81 -14.29 -2.01
C GLU A 95 -13.27 -14.79 -3.35
N ALA A 96 -12.87 -13.89 -4.24
CA ALA A 96 -12.26 -14.27 -5.50
C ALA A 96 -10.82 -14.72 -5.29
N LYS A 97 -10.43 -15.84 -5.93
CA LYS A 97 -9.06 -16.36 -5.80
C LYS A 97 -8.01 -15.57 -6.59
N GLY A 98 -8.44 -14.63 -7.42
CA GLY A 98 -7.58 -13.97 -8.40
C GLY A 98 -7.33 -14.83 -9.63
N SER A 99 -6.45 -14.34 -10.47
CA SER A 99 -5.96 -15.06 -11.66
C SER A 99 -4.53 -14.60 -11.95
N GLY A 100 -3.84 -15.21 -12.92
CA GLY A 100 -2.50 -14.74 -13.31
C GLY A 100 -2.42 -13.27 -13.77
N ASN A 101 -3.52 -12.53 -13.77
CA ASN A 101 -3.59 -11.14 -14.19
C ASN A 101 -4.10 -10.18 -13.09
N TYR A 102 -4.70 -10.67 -12.02
CA TYR A 102 -5.20 -9.77 -10.98
C TYR A 102 -5.27 -10.40 -9.59
N ILE A 103 -5.01 -9.59 -8.59
CA ILE A 103 -5.31 -9.82 -7.18
C ILE A 103 -6.59 -9.04 -6.87
N PRO A 104 -7.72 -9.70 -6.52
CA PRO A 104 -8.94 -9.00 -6.11
C PRO A 104 -8.69 -8.19 -4.84
N ILE A 105 -9.60 -7.29 -4.49
CA ILE A 105 -9.54 -6.61 -3.20
C ILE A 105 -9.55 -7.67 -2.10
N THR A 106 -8.46 -7.74 -1.36
CA THR A 106 -8.20 -8.76 -0.35
C THR A 106 -7.88 -8.08 0.97
N PRO A 107 -8.65 -8.35 2.03
CA PRO A 107 -8.29 -7.91 3.37
C PRO A 107 -7.13 -8.74 3.88
N ILE A 108 -6.18 -8.09 4.54
CA ILE A 108 -5.07 -8.70 5.26
C ILE A 108 -5.14 -8.25 6.70
N ASN A 109 -5.44 -9.17 7.60
CA ASN A 109 -5.41 -8.96 9.04
C ASN A 109 -4.35 -9.90 9.62
N VAL A 110 -3.32 -9.31 10.25
CA VAL A 110 -2.16 -10.07 10.73
C VAL A 110 -2.53 -11.01 11.88
N ASP A 111 -3.46 -10.60 12.75
CA ASP A 111 -3.90 -11.43 13.87
C ASP A 111 -4.73 -12.63 13.38
N GLU A 112 -5.63 -12.42 12.41
CA GLU A 112 -6.38 -13.52 11.77
C GLU A 112 -5.46 -14.51 11.06
N LEU A 113 -4.44 -14.02 10.34
CA LEU A 113 -3.43 -14.87 9.70
C LEU A 113 -2.67 -15.70 10.75
N ARG A 114 -2.30 -15.10 11.87
CA ARG A 114 -1.61 -15.76 12.96
C ARG A 114 -2.47 -16.83 13.62
N GLU A 115 -3.73 -16.52 13.88
CA GLU A 115 -4.68 -17.49 14.44
C GLU A 115 -4.91 -18.68 13.50
N ALA A 116 -4.99 -18.41 12.18
CA ALA A 116 -5.12 -19.46 11.17
C ALA A 116 -3.91 -20.42 11.15
N GLU A 117 -2.68 -19.91 11.26
CA GLU A 117 -1.47 -20.74 11.34
C GLU A 117 -1.42 -21.54 12.66
N ILE A 118 -1.73 -20.91 13.79
CA ILE A 118 -1.79 -21.60 15.10
C ILE A 118 -2.80 -22.74 15.07
N SER A 119 -3.96 -22.56 14.46
CA SER A 119 -4.99 -23.60 14.33
C SER A 119 -4.52 -24.82 13.53
N GLN A 120 -3.51 -24.64 12.67
CA GLN A 120 -2.86 -25.71 11.90
C GLN A 120 -1.63 -26.31 12.61
N GLY A 121 -1.32 -25.84 13.83
CA GLY A 121 -0.16 -26.27 14.60
C GLY A 121 1.15 -25.57 14.23
N ASN A 122 1.09 -24.50 13.41
CA ASN A 122 2.27 -23.74 13.01
C ASN A 122 2.45 -22.52 13.92
N TYR A 123 3.64 -22.36 14.47
CA TYR A 123 4.01 -21.20 15.27
C TYR A 123 5.04 -20.40 14.49
N MET A 124 4.59 -19.30 13.88
CA MET A 124 5.44 -18.42 13.07
C MET A 124 5.56 -17.04 13.72
N ASP A 125 6.74 -16.43 13.59
CA ASP A 125 6.88 -15.01 13.91
C ASP A 125 6.05 -14.14 12.94
N VAL A 126 5.59 -12.99 13.41
CA VAL A 126 4.78 -12.05 12.59
C VAL A 126 5.49 -11.67 11.29
N GLY A 127 6.81 -11.51 11.33
CA GLY A 127 7.59 -11.18 10.14
C GLY A 127 7.58 -12.29 9.10
N ASP A 128 7.75 -13.55 9.52
CA ASP A 128 7.70 -14.72 8.63
C ASP A 128 6.29 -14.92 8.05
N LEU A 129 5.26 -14.67 8.86
CA LEU A 129 3.87 -14.72 8.43
C LEU A 129 3.58 -13.68 7.33
N ILE A 130 4.05 -12.45 7.53
CA ILE A 130 3.91 -11.38 6.54
C ILE A 130 4.70 -11.72 5.26
N GLU A 131 5.90 -12.29 5.36
CA GLU A 131 6.68 -12.71 4.18
C GLU A 131 5.98 -13.83 3.42
N LYS A 132 5.42 -14.83 4.12
CA LYS A 132 4.63 -15.91 3.53
C LYS A 132 3.41 -15.35 2.76
N GLU A 133 2.67 -14.43 3.37
CA GLU A 133 1.50 -13.82 2.73
C GLU A 133 1.87 -12.94 1.55
N ALA A 134 2.96 -12.17 1.66
CA ALA A 134 3.50 -11.38 0.55
C ALA A 134 3.89 -12.27 -0.64
N GLY A 135 4.52 -13.43 -0.38
CA GLY A 135 4.85 -14.42 -1.40
C GLY A 135 3.61 -15.01 -2.07
N ARG A 136 2.57 -15.32 -1.28
CA ARG A 136 1.28 -15.79 -1.82
C ARG A 136 0.64 -14.77 -2.76
N LEU A 137 0.64 -13.50 -2.39
CA LEU A 137 0.10 -12.41 -3.22
C LEU A 137 0.95 -12.19 -4.48
N ALA A 138 2.27 -12.18 -4.35
CA ALA A 138 3.20 -12.01 -5.47
C ALA A 138 3.00 -13.12 -6.51
N ARG A 139 2.79 -14.37 -6.08
CA ARG A 139 2.59 -15.54 -6.96
C ARG A 139 1.38 -15.40 -7.88
N ILE A 140 0.39 -14.60 -7.51
CA ILE A 140 -0.80 -14.39 -8.34
C ILE A 140 -0.46 -13.59 -9.62
N VAL A 141 0.53 -12.69 -9.58
CA VAL A 141 0.83 -11.74 -10.67
C VAL A 141 2.27 -11.83 -11.20
N ASP A 142 3.08 -12.77 -10.73
CA ASP A 142 4.49 -12.93 -11.14
C ASP A 142 4.67 -13.55 -12.52
N ARG A 143 3.60 -14.10 -13.10
CA ARG A 143 3.58 -14.73 -14.42
C ARG A 143 4.57 -15.89 -14.58
N GLY A 144 4.95 -16.54 -13.47
CA GLY A 144 5.94 -17.60 -13.44
C GLY A 144 7.39 -17.12 -13.56
N ASN A 145 7.63 -15.82 -13.44
CA ASN A 145 8.98 -15.26 -13.39
C ASN A 145 9.45 -15.22 -11.92
N GLU A 146 10.41 -16.06 -11.57
CA GLU A 146 10.90 -16.22 -10.21
C GLU A 146 11.60 -14.94 -9.69
N GLU A 147 12.32 -14.21 -10.53
CA GLU A 147 12.96 -12.94 -10.08
C GLU A 147 11.91 -11.84 -9.84
N LEU A 148 10.86 -11.79 -10.67
CA LEU A 148 9.71 -10.92 -10.42
C LEU A 148 8.98 -11.34 -9.13
N HIS A 149 8.78 -12.65 -8.92
CA HIS A 149 8.19 -13.18 -7.69
C HIS A 149 8.94 -12.70 -6.45
N LYS A 150 10.27 -12.91 -6.41
CA LYS A 150 11.12 -12.47 -5.30
C LYS A 150 11.02 -10.98 -5.04
N LEU A 151 11.10 -10.20 -6.11
CA LEU A 151 11.03 -8.75 -6.02
C LEU A 151 9.66 -8.27 -5.51
N LEU A 152 8.56 -8.78 -6.05
CA LEU A 152 7.22 -8.45 -5.60
C LEU A 152 6.98 -8.89 -4.15
N THR A 153 7.44 -10.09 -3.78
CA THR A 153 7.37 -10.57 -2.39
C THR A 153 8.07 -9.59 -1.43
N TYR A 154 9.30 -9.18 -1.78
CA TYR A 154 10.05 -8.19 -1.01
C TYR A 154 9.29 -6.87 -0.88
N LEU A 155 8.81 -6.30 -1.98
CA LEU A 155 8.11 -5.01 -2.01
C LEU A 155 6.81 -5.05 -1.21
N ILE A 156 5.99 -6.07 -1.41
CA ILE A 156 4.73 -6.25 -0.68
C ILE A 156 5.01 -6.40 0.81
N ARG A 157 5.97 -7.23 1.20
CA ARG A 157 6.36 -7.44 2.59
C ARG A 157 6.76 -6.14 3.29
N GLU A 158 7.60 -5.31 2.65
CA GLU A 158 8.05 -4.05 3.25
C GLU A 158 6.86 -3.11 3.54
N ILE A 159 5.85 -3.10 2.68
CA ILE A 159 4.65 -2.28 2.91
C ILE A 159 3.73 -2.90 3.96
N LEU A 160 3.47 -4.22 3.88
CA LEU A 160 2.61 -4.91 4.85
C LEU A 160 3.15 -4.79 6.29
N ARG A 161 4.46 -4.76 6.48
CA ARG A 161 5.08 -4.58 7.80
C ARG A 161 4.82 -3.21 8.43
N ASN A 162 4.63 -2.17 7.62
CA ASN A 162 4.44 -0.83 8.15
C ASN A 162 3.12 -0.67 8.91
N THR A 163 2.10 -1.46 8.59
CA THR A 163 0.75 -1.30 9.17
C THR A 163 0.68 -1.75 10.62
N PRO A 164 1.03 -2.99 11.02
CA PRO A 164 1.00 -3.39 12.42
C PRO A 164 2.00 -2.61 13.28
N GLU A 165 3.09 -2.10 12.67
CA GLU A 165 4.10 -1.36 13.39
C GLU A 165 3.72 0.12 13.60
N HIS A 166 2.97 0.75 12.70
CA HIS A 166 2.84 2.21 12.62
C HIS A 166 1.42 2.75 12.37
N ALA A 167 0.53 1.98 11.72
CA ALA A 167 -0.73 2.54 11.25
C ALA A 167 -1.82 2.63 12.34
N GLY A 168 -1.72 1.85 13.41
CA GLY A 168 -2.75 1.80 14.46
C GLY A 168 -4.08 1.21 13.97
N THR A 169 -4.02 0.32 12.99
CA THR A 169 -5.12 -0.48 12.47
C THR A 169 -4.61 -1.90 12.21
N ASP A 170 -5.49 -2.88 12.34
CA ASP A 170 -5.13 -4.30 12.20
C ASP A 170 -5.41 -4.83 10.78
N THR A 171 -6.11 -4.06 9.95
CA THR A 171 -6.52 -4.48 8.61
C THR A 171 -5.91 -3.60 7.54
N MET A 172 -5.31 -4.25 6.55
CA MET A 172 -4.85 -3.69 5.29
C MET A 172 -5.71 -4.22 4.14
N TRP A 173 -5.77 -3.47 3.06
CA TRP A 173 -6.43 -3.88 1.83
C TRP A 173 -5.42 -3.94 0.70
N VAL A 174 -5.34 -5.08 0.04
CA VAL A 174 -4.44 -5.30 -1.10
C VAL A 174 -5.27 -5.52 -2.35
N CYS A 175 -4.81 -4.93 -3.45
CA CYS A 175 -5.36 -5.12 -4.78
C CYS A 175 -4.23 -5.07 -5.80
N GLY A 176 -4.32 -5.83 -6.90
CA GLY A 176 -3.27 -5.84 -7.90
C GLY A 176 -3.75 -6.20 -9.29
N GLN A 177 -2.98 -5.79 -10.27
CA GLN A 177 -3.22 -6.07 -11.69
C GLN A 177 -1.90 -6.29 -12.41
N TYR A 178 -1.88 -7.27 -13.30
CA TYR A 178 -0.86 -7.42 -14.32
C TYR A 178 -1.47 -7.14 -15.70
N TRP A 179 -0.83 -6.28 -16.47
CA TRP A 179 -1.21 -5.98 -17.86
C TRP A 179 -0.22 -6.63 -18.81
N PRO A 180 -0.58 -7.76 -19.45
CA PRO A 180 0.35 -8.47 -20.33
C PRO A 180 0.84 -7.64 -21.53
N SER A 181 0.00 -6.78 -22.09
CA SER A 181 0.36 -5.91 -23.22
C SER A 181 1.39 -4.83 -22.87
N TYR A 182 1.52 -4.48 -21.60
CA TYR A 182 2.48 -3.50 -21.08
C TYR A 182 3.62 -4.15 -20.28
N GLU A 183 3.56 -5.48 -20.08
CA GLU A 183 4.49 -6.20 -19.21
C GLU A 183 4.64 -5.51 -17.85
N LEU A 184 3.52 -5.07 -17.26
CA LEU A 184 3.48 -4.21 -16.09
C LEU A 184 2.65 -4.85 -14.98
N ALA A 185 3.24 -4.99 -13.80
CA ALA A 185 2.54 -5.32 -12.56
C ALA A 185 2.24 -4.05 -11.76
N GLU A 186 1.03 -3.92 -11.24
CA GLU A 186 0.68 -2.94 -10.23
C GLU A 186 0.21 -3.66 -8.97
N ILE A 187 0.76 -3.26 -7.83
CA ILE A 187 0.29 -3.65 -6.50
C ILE A 187 -0.11 -2.39 -5.76
N ALA A 188 -1.29 -2.40 -5.20
CA ALA A 188 -1.83 -1.35 -4.34
C ALA A 188 -2.11 -1.91 -2.95
N ILE A 189 -1.68 -1.18 -1.91
CA ILE A 189 -1.89 -1.53 -0.51
C ILE A 189 -2.39 -0.29 0.22
N VAL A 190 -3.44 -0.46 1.00
CA VAL A 190 -4.11 0.64 1.72
C VAL A 190 -4.36 0.22 3.16
N ASP A 191 -4.05 1.12 4.09
CA ASP A 191 -4.55 1.11 5.46
C ASP A 191 -5.41 2.36 5.73
N GLU A 192 -6.32 2.27 6.68
CA GLU A 192 -7.15 3.40 7.13
C GLU A 192 -6.75 3.87 8.53
N GLY A 193 -5.45 3.80 8.81
CA GLY A 193 -4.86 4.13 10.09
C GLY A 193 -4.58 5.62 10.31
N ILE A 194 -3.57 5.90 11.14
CA ILE A 194 -3.23 7.25 11.57
C ILE A 194 -2.48 8.08 10.52
N GLY A 195 -2.04 7.47 9.42
CA GLY A 195 -1.29 8.11 8.35
C GLY A 195 0.16 8.47 8.70
N ILE A 196 0.91 8.87 7.68
CA ILE A 196 2.36 9.07 7.75
C ILE A 196 2.74 10.22 8.69
N TYR A 197 2.06 11.37 8.61
CA TYR A 197 2.39 12.51 9.46
C TYR A 197 2.29 12.16 10.95
N ASN A 198 1.17 11.59 11.36
CA ASN A 198 0.94 11.23 12.75
C ASN A 198 1.90 10.13 13.24
N SER A 199 2.22 9.15 12.39
CA SER A 199 3.19 8.11 12.72
C SER A 199 4.59 8.70 12.94
N ILE A 200 5.15 9.37 11.96
CA ILE A 200 6.53 9.89 12.01
C ILE A 200 6.74 10.93 13.11
N THR A 201 5.74 11.82 13.36
CA THR A 201 5.84 12.88 14.35
C THR A 201 5.65 12.42 15.81
N ARG A 202 5.26 11.16 16.05
CA ARG A 202 5.38 10.53 17.37
C ARG A 202 6.84 10.48 17.85
N ASN A 203 7.79 10.42 16.91
CA ASN A 203 9.19 10.55 17.21
C ASN A 203 9.58 12.03 17.32
N HIS A 204 9.82 12.49 18.56
CA HIS A 204 10.24 13.89 18.83
C HIS A 204 11.50 14.29 18.06
N ALA A 205 12.39 13.34 17.72
CA ALA A 205 13.59 13.63 16.95
C ALA A 205 13.32 14.03 15.48
N HIS A 206 12.14 13.75 14.99
CA HIS A 206 11.72 14.11 13.62
C HIS A 206 10.71 15.24 13.59
N LYS A 207 9.93 15.41 14.65
CA LYS A 207 8.81 16.36 14.73
C LYS A 207 9.20 17.80 14.39
N GLU A 208 10.39 18.25 14.80
CA GLU A 208 10.88 19.61 14.55
C GLU A 208 11.16 19.92 13.07
N TYR A 209 11.29 18.86 12.22
CA TYR A 209 11.60 18.97 10.80
C TYR A 209 10.39 18.75 9.89
N ILE A 210 9.21 18.51 10.46
CA ILE A 210 8.02 18.11 9.71
C ILE A 210 6.85 19.00 10.10
N ALA A 211 6.50 19.96 9.23
CA ALA A 211 5.44 20.93 9.50
C ALA A 211 4.05 20.46 9.02
N ASN A 212 3.97 19.61 8.00
CA ASN A 212 2.72 19.22 7.36
C ASN A 212 2.81 17.81 6.70
N ASP A 213 1.68 17.35 6.15
CA ASP A 213 1.59 16.03 5.50
C ASP A 213 2.55 15.89 4.31
N GLU A 214 2.75 16.93 3.50
CA GLU A 214 3.66 16.88 2.35
C GLU A 214 5.11 16.65 2.79
N GLU A 215 5.55 17.38 3.82
CA GLU A 215 6.89 17.17 4.39
C GLU A 215 7.03 15.80 5.03
N ALA A 216 5.98 15.30 5.67
CA ALA A 216 5.97 13.95 6.24
C ALA A 216 6.19 12.89 5.16
N LEU A 217 5.55 13.00 3.99
CA LEU A 217 5.78 12.11 2.86
C LEU A 217 7.24 12.16 2.38
N LYS A 218 7.82 13.37 2.25
CA LYS A 218 9.23 13.56 1.88
C LYS A 218 10.18 12.92 2.89
N TRP A 219 9.87 13.02 4.18
CA TRP A 219 10.69 12.43 5.25
C TRP A 219 10.55 10.91 5.30
N ALA A 220 9.36 10.36 5.12
CA ALA A 220 9.10 8.92 5.13
C ALA A 220 9.88 8.16 4.05
N LEU A 221 10.22 8.81 2.94
CA LEU A 221 10.99 8.22 1.86
C LEU A 221 12.52 8.41 2.00
N LYS A 222 13.01 8.98 3.10
CA LYS A 222 14.45 9.03 3.38
C LYS A 222 14.92 7.76 4.06
N ALA A 223 16.09 7.25 3.66
CA ALA A 223 16.66 6.05 4.25
C ALA A 223 16.94 6.20 5.76
N GLY A 224 16.51 5.23 6.53
CA GLY A 224 16.74 5.15 7.97
C GLY A 224 15.81 6.04 8.83
N ILE A 225 14.76 6.61 8.25
CA ILE A 225 13.75 7.38 9.00
C ILE A 225 12.67 6.45 9.51
N SER A 226 12.46 6.43 10.81
CA SER A 226 11.47 5.60 11.48
C SER A 226 10.98 6.25 12.77
N GLU A 227 9.71 6.05 13.09
CA GLU A 227 9.13 6.35 14.41
C GLU A 227 9.94 5.69 15.54
N ALA A 228 10.43 4.47 15.31
CA ALA A 228 11.17 3.69 16.30
C ALA A 228 12.59 4.22 16.61
N PHE A 229 13.13 5.19 15.86
CA PHE A 229 14.48 5.70 16.08
C PHE A 229 14.61 6.41 17.44
N LYS A 230 15.61 5.99 18.23
CA LYS A 230 16.02 6.66 19.47
C LYS A 230 17.53 6.88 19.46
N PRO A 231 18.04 8.11 19.69
CA PRO A 231 19.47 8.43 19.62
C PRO A 231 20.37 7.57 20.52
N SER A 232 19.84 7.09 21.65
CA SER A 232 20.55 6.24 22.62
C SER A 232 20.32 4.74 22.44
N MET A 233 19.58 4.32 21.45
CA MET A 233 19.20 2.92 21.26
C MET A 233 20.35 2.15 20.63
N LYS A 234 20.97 1.27 21.41
CA LYS A 234 21.80 0.20 20.83
C LYS A 234 20.85 -0.75 20.08
N PRO A 235 21.20 -1.23 18.87
CA PRO A 235 20.40 -2.23 18.18
C PRO A 235 20.16 -3.40 19.14
N LYS A 236 18.89 -3.68 19.48
CA LYS A 236 18.55 -4.88 20.24
C LYS A 236 18.82 -6.06 19.33
N SER A 237 19.89 -6.78 19.57
CA SER A 237 20.42 -7.89 18.77
C SER A 237 19.51 -9.12 18.68
N ARG A 238 18.32 -9.10 19.25
CA ARG A 238 17.42 -10.24 19.31
C ARG A 238 16.13 -10.15 18.48
N ASN A 239 15.80 -8.99 17.93
CA ASN A 239 14.64 -8.88 17.03
C ASN A 239 15.13 -8.66 15.60
N VAL A 240 15.25 -9.75 14.85
CA VAL A 240 15.66 -9.75 13.44
C VAL A 240 14.74 -8.87 12.59
N TRP A 241 13.45 -8.83 12.94
CA TRP A 241 12.41 -8.07 12.25
C TRP A 241 12.31 -6.60 12.71
N ALA A 242 13.23 -6.09 13.51
CA ALA A 242 13.19 -4.69 13.96
C ALA A 242 13.20 -3.70 12.78
N ASN A 243 12.28 -2.74 12.81
CA ASN A 243 12.18 -1.71 11.78
C ASN A 243 13.40 -0.77 11.82
N SER A 244 14.07 -0.65 10.68
CA SER A 244 15.23 0.23 10.49
C SER A 244 14.90 1.51 9.71
N GLY A 245 13.62 1.72 9.33
CA GLY A 245 13.19 2.89 8.57
C GLY A 245 13.67 2.90 7.11
N TYR A 246 13.98 1.74 6.55
CA TYR A 246 14.40 1.62 5.15
C TYR A 246 13.26 1.17 4.22
N GLY A 247 12.17 0.60 4.72
CA GLY A 247 11.14 -0.03 3.91
C GLY A 247 10.59 0.86 2.80
N LEU A 248 10.03 2.01 3.12
CA LEU A 248 9.48 2.94 2.13
C LEU A 248 10.54 3.50 1.17
N TYR A 249 11.74 3.80 1.67
CA TYR A 249 12.87 4.20 0.85
C TYR A 249 13.19 3.11 -0.19
N MET A 250 13.36 1.87 0.25
CA MET A 250 13.70 0.75 -0.62
C MET A 250 12.64 0.54 -1.69
N VAL A 251 11.36 0.54 -1.31
CA VAL A 251 10.25 0.33 -2.25
C VAL A 251 10.22 1.44 -3.30
N SER A 252 10.31 2.70 -2.91
CA SER A 252 10.28 3.84 -3.84
C SER A 252 11.48 3.85 -4.80
N GLU A 253 12.69 3.59 -4.30
CA GLU A 253 13.91 3.57 -5.12
C GLU A 253 13.98 2.35 -6.04
N ILE A 254 13.45 1.18 -5.62
CA ILE A 254 13.34 0.02 -6.51
C ILE A 254 12.37 0.31 -7.67
N CYS A 255 11.19 0.87 -7.38
CA CYS A 255 10.24 1.24 -8.43
C CYS A 255 10.87 2.20 -9.44
N LYS A 256 11.59 3.21 -8.95
CA LYS A 256 12.30 4.20 -9.79
C LYS A 256 13.43 3.56 -10.60
N HIS A 257 14.26 2.71 -9.97
CA HIS A 257 15.38 2.02 -10.63
C HIS A 257 14.92 1.16 -11.81
N LEU A 258 13.75 0.55 -11.69
CA LEU A 258 13.14 -0.29 -12.74
C LEU A 258 12.35 0.50 -13.78
N ASN A 259 12.45 1.83 -13.83
CA ASN A 259 11.62 2.69 -14.68
C ASN A 259 10.10 2.48 -14.49
N GLY A 260 9.70 2.02 -13.31
CA GLY A 260 8.33 1.92 -12.87
C GLY A 260 7.81 3.21 -12.27
N SER A 261 6.83 3.11 -11.36
CA SER A 261 6.37 4.27 -10.59
C SER A 261 5.94 3.87 -9.18
N PHE A 262 6.12 4.80 -8.26
CA PHE A 262 5.68 4.69 -6.88
C PHE A 262 4.74 5.86 -6.54
N CYS A 263 3.62 5.57 -5.89
CA CYS A 263 2.74 6.60 -5.38
C CYS A 263 2.45 6.33 -3.92
N ILE A 264 2.54 7.36 -3.08
CA ILE A 264 2.13 7.34 -1.69
C ILE A 264 1.13 8.46 -1.43
N VAL A 265 0.05 8.12 -0.75
CA VAL A 265 -1.04 9.03 -0.39
C VAL A 265 -1.23 8.93 1.11
N SER A 266 -1.31 10.06 1.80
CA SER A 266 -1.67 10.08 3.22
C SER A 266 -2.34 11.40 3.58
N TYR A 267 -3.50 11.31 4.18
CA TYR A 267 -4.35 12.43 4.58
C TYR A 267 -4.55 13.46 3.47
N LYS A 268 -3.88 14.63 3.55
CA LYS A 268 -4.14 15.77 2.65
C LYS A 268 -3.26 15.78 1.40
N ASN A 269 -2.25 14.90 1.34
CA ASN A 269 -1.26 14.98 0.28
C ASN A 269 -0.97 13.61 -0.35
N TYR A 270 -0.53 13.68 -1.60
CA TYR A 270 0.09 12.54 -2.27
C TYR A 270 1.42 12.93 -2.93
N MET A 271 2.26 11.94 -3.13
CA MET A 271 3.49 12.03 -3.88
C MET A 271 3.55 10.91 -4.91
N LEU A 272 3.78 11.27 -6.16
CA LEU A 272 4.00 10.34 -7.28
C LEU A 272 5.45 10.47 -7.76
N ILE A 273 6.15 9.35 -7.80
CA ILE A 273 7.52 9.23 -8.31
C ILE A 273 7.48 8.36 -9.56
N ASP A 274 7.95 8.86 -10.67
CA ASP A 274 8.10 8.15 -11.94
C ASP A 274 9.38 8.58 -12.66
N ASN A 275 9.59 8.10 -13.88
CA ASN A 275 10.75 8.47 -14.72
C ASN A 275 10.75 9.94 -15.16
N LYS A 276 9.66 10.68 -14.98
CA LYS A 276 9.54 12.12 -15.27
C LYS A 276 9.89 12.97 -14.04
N GLY A 277 10.07 12.36 -12.88
CA GLY A 277 10.41 13.03 -11.63
C GLY A 277 9.39 12.84 -10.53
N ILE A 278 9.31 13.79 -9.61
CA ILE A 278 8.44 13.75 -8.46
C ILE A 278 7.33 14.79 -8.62
N LYS A 279 6.09 14.35 -8.42
CA LYS A 279 4.90 15.21 -8.41
C LYS A 279 4.23 15.13 -7.05
N TYR A 280 3.80 16.27 -6.56
CA TYR A 280 3.02 16.42 -5.33
C TYR A 280 1.63 16.95 -5.67
N GLY A 281 0.67 16.66 -4.82
CA GLY A 281 -0.66 17.23 -4.94
C GLY A 281 -1.49 17.00 -3.70
N GLU A 282 -2.67 17.61 -3.69
CA GLU A 282 -3.64 17.54 -2.61
C GLU A 282 -4.69 16.46 -2.88
N THR A 283 -5.18 15.87 -1.81
CA THR A 283 -6.26 14.89 -1.79
C THR A 283 -6.87 14.86 -0.38
N HIS A 284 -7.83 13.96 -0.13
CA HIS A 284 -8.32 13.69 1.22
C HIS A 284 -8.50 12.20 1.41
N PHE A 285 -7.53 11.55 2.04
CA PHE A 285 -7.57 10.11 2.28
C PHE A 285 -7.13 9.78 3.71
N LYS A 286 -8.03 9.23 4.51
CA LYS A 286 -7.73 8.79 5.88
C LYS A 286 -6.87 7.54 5.86
N GLY A 287 -5.66 7.61 6.43
CA GLY A 287 -4.71 6.50 6.46
C GLY A 287 -3.56 6.66 5.47
N THR A 288 -3.06 5.54 4.94
CA THR A 288 -1.99 5.51 3.95
C THR A 288 -2.38 4.61 2.77
N ALA A 289 -2.15 5.09 1.55
CA ALA A 289 -2.35 4.30 0.34
C ALA A 289 -1.06 4.32 -0.49
N ILE A 290 -0.63 3.13 -0.93
CA ILE A 290 0.61 2.93 -1.67
C ILE A 290 0.32 2.19 -2.97
N ARG A 291 0.95 2.66 -4.06
CA ARG A 291 0.97 1.98 -5.36
C ARG A 291 2.40 1.77 -5.81
N MET A 292 2.67 0.55 -6.22
CA MET A 292 3.91 0.14 -6.87
C MET A 292 3.58 -0.34 -8.29
N ARG A 293 4.18 0.28 -9.30
CA ARG A 293 4.13 -0.20 -10.70
C ARG A 293 5.51 -0.67 -11.10
N ILE A 294 5.61 -1.93 -11.49
CA ILE A 294 6.85 -2.62 -11.80
C ILE A 294 6.78 -3.16 -13.22
N PRO A 295 7.54 -2.62 -14.18
CA PRO A 295 7.78 -3.28 -15.44
C PRO A 295 8.46 -4.62 -15.21
N SER A 296 7.85 -5.70 -15.71
CA SER A 296 8.37 -7.07 -15.51
C SER A 296 9.45 -7.46 -16.52
N LYS A 297 9.64 -6.63 -17.55
CA LYS A 297 10.65 -6.82 -18.57
C LYS A 297 12.04 -6.60 -18.00
N GLU A 298 12.92 -7.59 -18.17
CA GLU A 298 14.35 -7.46 -17.81
C GLU A 298 14.69 -7.38 -16.31
N ILE A 299 13.86 -7.96 -15.43
CA ILE A 299 14.27 -8.15 -14.04
C ILE A 299 15.31 -9.27 -14.00
N SER A 300 16.62 -8.90 -13.92
CA SER A 300 17.71 -9.86 -14.05
C SER A 300 18.00 -10.60 -12.74
N LYS A 301 18.16 -9.89 -11.63
CA LYS A 301 18.43 -10.45 -10.30
C LYS A 301 17.87 -9.53 -9.21
N ALA A 302 16.76 -9.94 -8.60
CA ALA A 302 16.09 -9.19 -7.55
C ALA A 302 17.04 -8.82 -6.40
N GLN A 303 17.82 -9.79 -5.89
CA GLN A 303 18.73 -9.55 -4.78
C GLN A 303 19.80 -8.50 -5.11
N THR A 304 20.35 -8.50 -6.32
CA THR A 304 21.37 -7.51 -6.73
C THR A 304 20.80 -6.08 -6.72
N ILE A 305 19.53 -5.92 -7.14
CA ILE A 305 18.83 -4.62 -7.10
C ILE A 305 18.66 -4.17 -5.66
N ILE A 306 18.19 -5.07 -4.80
CA ILE A 306 17.96 -4.81 -3.37
C ILE A 306 19.27 -4.40 -2.69
N ASP A 307 20.37 -5.16 -2.88
CA ASP A 307 21.68 -4.89 -2.28
C ASP A 307 22.23 -3.53 -2.68
N ASN A 308 22.15 -3.20 -3.97
CA ASN A 308 22.64 -1.92 -4.49
C ASN A 308 21.88 -0.74 -3.88
N ILE A 309 20.55 -0.82 -3.82
CA ILE A 309 19.72 0.25 -3.27
C ILE A 309 19.89 0.35 -1.75
N ALA A 310 19.98 -0.77 -1.03
CA ALA A 310 20.27 -0.76 0.40
C ALA A 310 21.63 -0.11 0.70
N GLY A 311 22.65 -0.43 -0.09
CA GLY A 311 23.98 0.18 0.05
C GLY A 311 24.01 1.69 -0.23
N GLN A 312 23.21 2.16 -1.19
CA GLN A 312 23.01 3.60 -1.44
C GLN A 312 22.29 4.27 -0.27
N GLY A 313 21.20 3.67 0.20
CA GLY A 313 20.45 4.16 1.36
C GLY A 313 21.30 4.29 2.62
N GLU A 314 22.18 3.32 2.89
CA GLU A 314 23.13 3.42 4.02
C GLU A 314 24.10 4.60 3.90
N LYS A 315 24.55 4.92 2.68
CA LYS A 315 25.40 6.11 2.44
C LYS A 315 24.62 7.42 2.66
N GLU A 316 23.38 7.47 2.20
CA GLU A 316 22.49 8.63 2.39
C GLU A 316 22.12 8.82 3.87
N ALA A 317 21.72 7.76 4.55
CA ALA A 317 21.34 7.79 5.96
C ALA A 317 22.49 8.30 6.87
N ARG A 318 23.75 8.09 6.51
CA ARG A 318 24.90 8.62 7.27
C ARG A 318 24.92 10.16 7.32
N LYS A 319 24.34 10.81 6.30
CA LYS A 319 24.27 12.27 6.18
C LYS A 319 23.05 12.86 6.93
N ILE A 320 22.07 12.04 7.29
CA ILE A 320 20.83 12.47 7.94
C ILE A 320 20.98 12.35 9.44
N LYS A 321 20.80 13.44 10.18
CA LYS A 321 20.73 13.41 11.65
C LYS A 321 19.50 12.62 12.10
N ASN A 322 19.63 11.83 13.18
CA ASN A 322 18.54 11.04 13.74
C ASN A 322 17.96 9.94 12.80
N ALA A 323 18.75 9.40 11.89
CA ALA A 323 18.39 8.26 11.05
C ALA A 323 19.17 7.00 11.45
N PHE A 324 18.58 5.82 11.29
CA PHE A 324 19.30 4.55 11.38
C PHE A 324 20.35 4.47 10.25
N LYS A 325 21.61 4.17 10.59
CA LYS A 325 22.71 4.22 9.64
C LYS A 325 22.91 2.93 8.84
N LYS A 326 22.20 1.86 9.22
CA LYS A 326 22.25 0.56 8.56
C LYS A 326 20.84 0.02 8.36
N ALA A 327 20.61 -0.58 7.22
CA ALA A 327 19.40 -1.34 6.92
C ALA A 327 19.37 -2.61 7.79
N SER A 328 18.18 -3.00 8.24
CA SER A 328 17.96 -4.28 8.93
C SER A 328 18.12 -5.45 7.96
N MET A 329 18.26 -6.66 8.49
CA MET A 329 18.34 -7.88 7.66
C MET A 329 17.14 -8.01 6.71
N PRO A 330 15.89 -7.87 7.16
CA PRO A 330 14.74 -7.91 6.26
C PRO A 330 14.80 -6.86 5.14
N SER A 331 15.31 -5.66 5.43
CA SER A 331 15.45 -4.62 4.38
C SER A 331 16.59 -4.90 3.39
N LYS A 332 17.34 -5.98 3.56
CA LYS A 332 18.42 -6.42 2.64
C LYS A 332 18.07 -7.62 1.79
N GLY A 333 16.92 -8.25 1.98
CA GLY A 333 16.49 -9.38 1.16
C GLY A 333 15.36 -10.17 1.80
N LEU A 334 14.94 -11.25 1.15
CA LEU A 334 13.98 -12.18 1.71
C LEU A 334 14.65 -13.01 2.80
N MET A 335 14.01 -13.19 3.94
CA MET A 335 14.58 -13.95 5.06
C MET A 335 14.78 -15.43 4.71
N SER A 336 13.93 -15.96 3.84
CA SER A 336 14.06 -17.33 3.30
C SER A 336 15.32 -17.54 2.43
N GLU A 337 15.95 -16.47 1.94
CA GLU A 337 17.16 -16.53 1.10
C GLU A 337 18.42 -16.03 1.82
N LEU A 338 18.24 -15.34 2.95
CA LEU A 338 19.35 -14.91 3.79
C LEU A 338 19.74 -16.09 4.68
N ASN A 339 20.88 -16.74 4.38
CA ASN A 339 21.48 -17.76 5.25
C ASN A 339 21.76 -17.12 6.62
N ILE A 340 20.88 -17.37 7.58
CA ILE A 340 21.07 -16.97 8.98
C ILE A 340 21.77 -18.15 9.63
N GLU A 341 23.11 -18.09 9.71
CA GLU A 341 23.90 -18.97 10.58
C GLU A 341 23.73 -18.59 12.07
#